data_da6d6fc1ec62fec43cc6009a5b4384eb
#
_entry.id   da6d6fc1ec62fec43cc6009a5b4384eb
#
_cell.length_a   1.000
_cell.length_b   1.000
_cell.length_c   1.000
_cell.angle_alpha   90.00
_cell.angle_beta   90.00
_cell.angle_gamma   90.00
#
_symmetry.space_group_name_H-M   'P 1'
#
loop_
_entity.id
_entity.type
_entity.pdbx_description
1 polymer ?
#
loop_
_entity_poly.entity_id
_entity_poly.type
_entity_poly.pdbx_seq_one_letter_code
_entity_poly.pdbx_strand_id
1 'polypeptide(L)'
;FVTAGGTLIVLAHNNKHKGDDGKGIYAGTSDIVDDADCAFGIDKVAESDEFLGKKITVEFTNTKSRGNVASTVGFTYLKKDHSYADLLDSVVKLDETKLKLSKQEIELKESLERDKHIITAVRQAIIEGFNKKDILIKEVRENTSESSKRVTDVIEKRAGNDYAEGDRWLVKRGDNNSHIFSILPQNAFNRYQMQKFRSKR
;
A
#
# COMPACT_ATOMS: atom_id res chain seq x y z
N PHE A 1 -40.71 10.79 3.63
CA PHE A 1 -39.79 10.53 4.76
C PHE A 1 -38.91 11.76 5.01
N VAL A 2 -38.18 12.25 4.00
CA VAL A 2 -37.29 13.43 4.11
C VAL A 2 -38.08 14.70 4.41
N THR A 3 -39.25 14.89 3.79
CA THR A 3 -40.14 16.02 4.07
C THR A 3 -40.66 16.07 5.52
N ALA A 4 -40.63 14.95 6.22
CA ALA A 4 -40.93 14.83 7.65
C ALA A 4 -39.70 15.00 8.55
N GLY A 5 -38.56 15.46 8.02
CA GLY A 5 -37.32 15.67 8.76
C GLY A 5 -36.49 14.41 9.02
N GLY A 6 -36.78 13.31 8.31
CA GLY A 6 -36.01 12.07 8.43
C GLY A 6 -34.75 12.07 7.59
N THR A 7 -33.71 11.31 8.02
CA THR A 7 -32.50 11.02 7.27
C THR A 7 -32.55 9.57 6.77
N LEU A 8 -32.28 9.36 5.47
CA LEU A 8 -32.21 8.04 4.88
C LEU A 8 -30.74 7.71 4.56
N ILE A 9 -30.26 6.58 5.07
CA ILE A 9 -28.94 6.04 4.74
C ILE A 9 -29.16 4.76 3.92
N VAL A 10 -28.60 4.73 2.70
CA VAL A 10 -28.68 3.59 1.81
C VAL A 10 -27.28 2.99 1.60
N LEU A 11 -27.18 1.67 1.73
CA LEU A 11 -25.96 0.92 1.40
C LEU A 11 -26.17 0.19 0.06
N ALA A 12 -25.26 0.41 -0.87
CA ALA A 12 -25.28 -0.24 -2.19
C ALA A 12 -23.91 -0.86 -2.49
N HIS A 13 -23.90 -1.95 -3.25
CA HIS A 13 -22.66 -2.56 -3.71
C HIS A 13 -22.10 -1.77 -4.91
N ASN A 14 -20.77 -1.64 -4.94
CA ASN A 14 -20.07 -1.18 -6.13
C ASN A 14 -19.87 -2.32 -7.12
N ASN A 15 -19.86 -2.01 -8.40
CA ASN A 15 -19.40 -2.92 -9.43
C ASN A 15 -17.89 -3.20 -9.25
N LYS A 16 -17.45 -4.39 -9.70
CA LYS A 16 -16.02 -4.75 -9.69
C LYS A 16 -15.17 -3.87 -10.61
N HIS A 17 -15.80 -3.24 -11.60
CA HIS A 17 -15.13 -2.33 -12.53
C HIS A 17 -15.20 -0.90 -12.01
N LYS A 18 -14.06 -0.21 -12.11
CA LYS A 18 -13.98 1.23 -11.84
C LYS A 18 -14.31 2.00 -13.11
N GLY A 19 -14.88 3.19 -12.97
CA GLY A 19 -15.07 4.12 -14.08
C GLY A 19 -13.73 4.63 -14.64
N ASP A 20 -13.79 5.33 -15.76
CA ASP A 20 -12.60 5.94 -16.39
C ASP A 20 -11.90 6.98 -15.47
N ASP A 21 -12.64 7.52 -14.52
CA ASP A 21 -12.13 8.41 -13.45
C ASP A 21 -11.53 7.66 -12.23
N GLY A 22 -11.46 6.33 -12.29
CA GLY A 22 -10.96 5.47 -11.23
C GLY A 22 -11.91 5.28 -10.04
N LYS A 23 -13.11 5.88 -10.07
CA LYS A 23 -14.10 5.74 -8.99
C LYS A 23 -14.94 4.48 -9.16
N GLY A 24 -15.44 3.97 -8.03
CA GLY A 24 -16.37 2.84 -8.04
C GLY A 24 -17.66 3.18 -8.76
N ILE A 25 -18.08 2.30 -9.66
CA ILE A 25 -19.40 2.38 -10.31
C ILE A 25 -20.38 1.61 -9.43
N TYR A 26 -21.49 2.24 -9.09
CA TYR A 26 -22.55 1.58 -8.30
C TYR A 26 -23.21 0.46 -9.11
N ALA A 27 -23.47 -0.66 -8.43
CA ALA A 27 -24.26 -1.75 -9.01
C ALA A 27 -25.76 -1.39 -8.89
N GLY A 28 -26.33 -0.88 -9.95
CA GLY A 28 -27.73 -0.48 -9.99
C GLY A 28 -27.98 0.71 -10.92
N THR A 29 -29.11 1.36 -10.75
CA THR A 29 -29.42 2.58 -11.48
C THR A 29 -28.65 3.77 -10.92
N SER A 30 -28.16 4.65 -11.77
CA SER A 30 -27.51 5.93 -11.39
C SER A 30 -28.42 6.81 -10.53
N ASP A 31 -29.73 6.62 -10.64
CA ASP A 31 -30.76 7.39 -9.96
C ASP A 31 -30.59 7.44 -8.42
N ILE A 32 -30.12 6.32 -7.82
CA ILE A 32 -29.89 6.28 -6.36
C ILE A 32 -28.86 7.34 -5.93
N VAL A 33 -27.83 7.54 -6.75
CA VAL A 33 -26.79 8.53 -6.46
C VAL A 33 -27.25 9.93 -6.83
N ASP A 34 -28.04 10.03 -7.93
CA ASP A 34 -28.51 11.32 -8.42
C ASP A 34 -29.50 11.99 -7.46
N ASP A 35 -30.27 11.19 -6.73
CA ASP A 35 -31.21 11.68 -5.74
C ASP A 35 -30.59 11.90 -4.34
N ALA A 36 -29.44 11.30 -4.05
CA ALA A 36 -28.78 11.47 -2.76
C ALA A 36 -28.18 12.87 -2.59
N ASP A 37 -28.29 13.42 -1.38
CA ASP A 37 -27.62 14.69 -1.01
C ASP A 37 -26.11 14.49 -0.87
N CYS A 38 -25.69 13.30 -0.47
CA CYS A 38 -24.30 12.94 -0.29
C CYS A 38 -24.09 11.45 -0.58
N ALA A 39 -23.02 11.11 -1.30
CA ALA A 39 -22.63 9.74 -1.57
C ALA A 39 -21.13 9.52 -1.31
N PHE A 40 -20.80 8.39 -0.70
CA PHE A 40 -19.43 7.96 -0.43
C PHE A 40 -19.16 6.58 -0.98
N GLY A 41 -18.06 6.44 -1.69
CA GLY A 41 -17.43 5.14 -1.92
C GLY A 41 -16.67 4.70 -0.67
N ILE A 42 -16.75 3.41 -0.32
CA ILE A 42 -16.03 2.83 0.82
C ILE A 42 -15.06 1.79 0.27
N ASP A 43 -13.76 2.04 0.44
CA ASP A 43 -12.71 1.14 0.04
C ASP A 43 -11.91 0.64 1.24
N LYS A 44 -11.59 -0.67 1.26
CA LYS A 44 -10.63 -1.21 2.19
C LYS A 44 -9.22 -0.83 1.75
N VAL A 45 -8.55 -0.01 2.54
CA VAL A 45 -7.19 0.49 2.26
C VAL A 45 -6.14 -0.47 2.78
N ALA A 46 -6.33 -0.99 4.00
CA ALA A 46 -5.33 -1.80 4.70
C ALA A 46 -5.93 -2.92 5.52
N GLU A 47 -5.15 -3.99 5.68
CA GLU A 47 -5.40 -5.02 6.67
C GLU A 47 -4.06 -5.44 7.29
N SER A 48 -3.96 -5.44 8.61
CA SER A 48 -2.78 -5.91 9.34
C SER A 48 -3.19 -6.83 10.49
N ASP A 49 -2.39 -7.89 10.71
CA ASP A 49 -2.56 -8.72 11.88
C ASP A 49 -1.98 -8.03 13.11
N GLU A 50 -2.77 -7.88 14.15
CA GLU A 50 -2.36 -7.36 15.45
C GLU A 50 -2.64 -8.40 16.55
N PHE A 51 -1.99 -8.24 17.72
CA PHE A 51 -2.16 -9.16 18.84
C PHE A 51 -3.65 -9.33 19.22
N LEU A 52 -4.43 -8.28 19.06
CA LEU A 52 -5.86 -8.26 19.41
C LEU A 52 -6.81 -8.61 18.24
N GLY A 53 -6.32 -9.06 17.10
CA GLY A 53 -7.12 -9.42 15.92
C GLY A 53 -6.63 -8.69 14.66
N LYS A 54 -7.46 -8.66 13.63
CA LYS A 54 -7.13 -7.96 12.37
C LYS A 54 -7.55 -6.50 12.46
N LYS A 55 -6.60 -5.59 12.28
CA LYS A 55 -6.88 -4.16 12.12
C LYS A 55 -7.18 -3.88 10.66
N ILE A 56 -8.34 -3.32 10.41
CA ILE A 56 -8.79 -2.94 9.08
C ILE A 56 -8.80 -1.42 8.97
N THR A 57 -8.24 -0.90 7.89
CA THR A 57 -8.32 0.52 7.55
C THR A 57 -9.24 0.67 6.34
N VAL A 58 -10.21 1.55 6.46
CA VAL A 58 -11.15 1.90 5.38
C VAL A 58 -11.06 3.38 5.08
N GLU A 59 -11.32 3.72 3.83
CA GLU A 59 -11.43 5.08 3.33
C GLU A 59 -12.83 5.31 2.78
N PHE A 60 -13.40 6.43 3.16
CA PHE A 60 -14.63 6.96 2.60
C PHE A 60 -14.26 8.10 1.64
N THR A 61 -14.50 7.92 0.37
CA THR A 61 -14.26 8.95 -0.65
C THR A 61 -15.59 9.53 -1.10
N ASN A 62 -15.75 10.85 -0.95
CA ASN A 62 -16.95 11.53 -1.42
C ASN A 62 -17.05 11.49 -2.93
N THR A 63 -18.13 10.95 -3.46
CA THR A 63 -18.42 10.84 -4.91
C THR A 63 -19.47 11.84 -5.34
N LYS A 64 -20.31 12.30 -4.42
CA LYS A 64 -21.32 13.33 -4.64
C LYS A 64 -21.62 14.08 -3.35
N SER A 65 -21.78 15.38 -3.44
CA SER A 65 -22.19 16.21 -2.30
C SER A 65 -22.93 17.45 -2.77
N ARG A 66 -24.03 17.77 -2.10
CA ARG A 66 -24.78 19.02 -2.26
C ARG A 66 -24.39 20.07 -1.19
N GLY A 67 -23.40 19.79 -0.36
CA GLY A 67 -22.95 20.67 0.73
C GLY A 67 -21.45 20.61 0.95
N ASN A 68 -20.99 21.31 1.97
CA ASN A 68 -19.58 21.28 2.38
C ASN A 68 -19.28 20.02 3.19
N VAL A 69 -18.85 18.97 2.50
CA VAL A 69 -18.54 17.65 3.05
C VAL A 69 -17.08 17.32 2.81
N ALA A 70 -16.43 16.63 3.73
CA ALA A 70 -15.06 16.16 3.56
C ALA A 70 -14.94 15.29 2.31
N SER A 71 -13.91 15.56 1.48
CA SER A 71 -13.64 14.80 0.25
C SER A 71 -13.23 13.36 0.56
N THR A 72 -12.52 13.16 1.66
CA THR A 72 -12.01 11.86 2.07
C THR A 72 -11.95 11.78 3.59
N VAL A 73 -12.34 10.64 4.17
CA VAL A 73 -12.22 10.36 5.60
C VAL A 73 -11.78 8.91 5.78
N GLY A 74 -10.76 8.69 6.62
CA GLY A 74 -10.27 7.36 6.95
C GLY A 74 -10.67 6.91 8.35
N PHE A 75 -10.91 5.61 8.51
CA PHE A 75 -11.15 4.97 9.79
C PHE A 75 -10.39 3.67 9.90
N THR A 76 -10.02 3.31 11.14
CA THR A 76 -9.55 1.96 11.47
C THR A 76 -10.48 1.33 12.46
N TYR A 77 -10.58 -0.01 12.41
CA TYR A 77 -11.28 -0.80 13.41
C TYR A 77 -10.63 -2.18 13.55
N LEU A 78 -10.84 -2.83 14.70
CA LEU A 78 -10.36 -4.18 14.97
C LEU A 78 -11.45 -5.21 14.65
N LYS A 79 -11.16 -6.06 13.65
CA LYS A 79 -12.00 -7.23 13.38
C LYS A 79 -11.53 -8.37 14.28
N LYS A 80 -12.30 -8.65 15.32
CA LYS A 80 -12.14 -9.77 16.21
C LYS A 80 -13.41 -10.63 16.22
N ASP A 81 -13.30 -11.85 16.71
CA ASP A 81 -14.46 -12.69 17.07
C ASP A 81 -15.12 -12.20 18.37
N HIS A 82 -15.40 -10.90 18.45
CA HIS A 82 -15.94 -10.21 19.61
C HIS A 82 -17.34 -9.67 19.34
N SER A 83 -17.95 -9.14 20.40
CA SER A 83 -19.26 -8.55 20.32
C SER A 83 -19.28 -7.35 19.37
N TYR A 84 -20.45 -7.02 18.83
CA TYR A 84 -20.61 -5.85 17.96
C TYR A 84 -20.25 -4.53 18.70
N ALA A 85 -20.47 -4.48 20.02
CA ALA A 85 -20.06 -3.34 20.84
C ALA A 85 -18.55 -3.14 20.84
N ASP A 86 -17.75 -4.21 21.05
CA ASP A 86 -16.29 -4.12 21.04
C ASP A 86 -15.76 -3.68 19.67
N LEU A 87 -16.43 -4.08 18.58
CA LEU A 87 -16.06 -3.64 17.24
C LEU A 87 -16.29 -2.13 17.07
N LEU A 88 -17.43 -1.62 17.52
CA LEU A 88 -17.74 -0.20 17.45
C LEU A 88 -16.77 0.63 18.31
N ASP A 89 -16.44 0.17 19.50
CA ASP A 89 -15.51 0.85 20.42
C ASP A 89 -14.08 0.90 19.84
N SER A 90 -13.74 -0.02 18.93
CA SER A 90 -12.44 -0.04 18.27
C SER A 90 -12.32 0.93 17.09
N VAL A 91 -13.42 1.60 16.69
CA VAL A 91 -13.42 2.50 15.53
C VAL A 91 -12.70 3.80 15.87
N VAL A 92 -11.63 4.09 15.15
CA VAL A 92 -10.84 5.31 15.30
C VAL A 92 -10.75 6.04 13.97
N LYS A 93 -11.10 7.33 13.97
CA LYS A 93 -10.90 8.22 12.84
C LYS A 93 -9.41 8.46 12.62
N LEU A 94 -8.96 8.35 11.40
CA LEU A 94 -7.61 8.69 10.99
C LEU A 94 -7.53 10.14 10.51
N ASP A 95 -6.41 10.81 10.83
CA ASP A 95 -6.02 12.03 10.15
C ASP A 95 -5.49 11.70 8.73
N GLU A 96 -5.46 12.71 7.86
CA GLU A 96 -5.03 12.53 6.46
C GLU A 96 -3.60 11.99 6.35
N THR A 97 -2.71 12.40 7.26
CA THR A 97 -1.30 11.96 7.27
C THR A 97 -1.22 10.46 7.54
N LYS A 98 -1.93 9.97 8.54
CA LYS A 98 -1.96 8.53 8.88
C LYS A 98 -2.60 7.70 7.78
N LEU A 99 -3.66 8.21 7.16
CA LEU A 99 -4.29 7.53 6.03
C LEU A 99 -3.33 7.42 4.83
N LYS A 100 -2.61 8.49 4.51
CA LYS A 100 -1.59 8.52 3.46
C LYS A 100 -0.45 7.54 3.74
N LEU A 101 0.06 7.52 4.97
CA LEU A 101 1.10 6.57 5.39
C LEU A 101 0.64 5.12 5.26
N SER A 102 -0.59 4.81 5.67
CA SER A 102 -1.16 3.47 5.52
C SER A 102 -1.23 3.03 4.05
N LYS A 103 -1.61 3.93 3.13
CA LYS A 103 -1.59 3.66 1.69
C LYS A 103 -0.18 3.38 1.17
N GLN A 104 0.79 4.21 1.53
CA GLN A 104 2.19 4.05 1.12
C GLN A 104 2.80 2.73 1.62
N GLU A 105 2.50 2.33 2.87
CA GLU A 105 2.96 1.03 3.40
C GLU A 105 2.43 -0.16 2.58
N ILE A 106 1.19 -0.09 2.13
CA ILE A 106 0.58 -1.15 1.33
C ILE A 106 1.16 -1.19 -0.08
N GLU A 107 1.22 -0.04 -0.76
CA GLU A 107 1.84 0.06 -2.08
C GLU A 107 3.26 -0.48 -2.07
N LEU A 108 4.02 -0.14 -1.02
CA LEU A 108 5.37 -0.66 -0.82
C LEU A 108 5.37 -2.19 -0.65
N LYS A 109 4.50 -2.72 0.22
CA LYS A 109 4.39 -4.16 0.49
C LYS A 109 4.00 -4.94 -0.78
N GLU A 110 3.00 -4.47 -1.51
CA GLU A 110 2.56 -5.07 -2.77
C GLU A 110 3.65 -5.01 -3.84
N SER A 111 4.35 -3.88 -3.91
CA SER A 111 5.47 -3.70 -4.83
C SER A 111 6.63 -4.64 -4.51
N LEU A 112 6.96 -4.83 -3.23
CA LEU A 112 7.99 -5.76 -2.79
C LEU A 112 7.60 -7.23 -3.07
N GLU A 113 6.35 -7.59 -2.84
CA GLU A 113 5.87 -8.95 -3.11
C GLU A 113 5.86 -9.26 -4.61
N ARG A 114 5.42 -8.31 -5.45
CA ARG A 114 5.46 -8.43 -6.92
C ARG A 114 6.88 -8.56 -7.47
N ASP A 115 7.83 -7.85 -6.86
CA ASP A 115 9.25 -7.84 -7.28
C ASP A 115 10.07 -8.93 -6.58
N LYS A 116 9.49 -9.74 -5.70
CA LYS A 116 10.17 -10.66 -4.78
C LYS A 116 11.13 -11.63 -5.46
N HIS A 117 10.72 -12.22 -6.57
CA HIS A 117 11.55 -13.17 -7.31
C HIS A 117 12.79 -12.50 -7.89
N ILE A 118 12.66 -11.29 -8.46
CA ILE A 118 13.77 -10.49 -8.96
C ILE A 118 14.67 -10.06 -7.80
N ILE A 119 14.09 -9.55 -6.69
CA ILE A 119 14.84 -9.14 -5.51
C ILE A 119 15.68 -10.29 -4.95
N THR A 120 15.13 -11.50 -4.93
CA THR A 120 15.84 -12.70 -4.46
C THR A 120 17.00 -13.04 -5.38
N ALA A 121 16.79 -13.02 -6.71
CA ALA A 121 17.83 -13.30 -7.70
C ALA A 121 18.95 -12.23 -7.67
N VAL A 122 18.61 -10.94 -7.56
CA VAL A 122 19.59 -9.85 -7.43
C VAL A 122 20.44 -10.05 -6.17
N ARG A 123 19.81 -10.37 -5.05
CA ARG A 123 20.52 -10.61 -3.79
C ARG A 123 21.49 -11.77 -3.90
N GLN A 124 21.08 -12.87 -4.51
CA GLN A 124 21.90 -14.04 -4.74
C GLN A 124 23.10 -13.71 -5.65
N ALA A 125 22.87 -13.05 -6.78
CA ALA A 125 23.91 -12.63 -7.69
C ALA A 125 24.95 -11.70 -7.03
N ILE A 126 24.52 -10.76 -6.18
CA ILE A 126 25.45 -9.91 -5.42
C ILE A 126 26.30 -10.74 -4.45
N ILE A 127 25.73 -11.73 -3.77
CA ILE A 127 26.46 -12.64 -2.85
C ILE A 127 27.51 -13.45 -3.63
N GLU A 128 27.21 -13.89 -4.83
CA GLU A 128 28.09 -14.63 -5.73
C GLU A 128 29.17 -13.76 -6.39
N GLY A 129 29.11 -12.43 -6.18
CA GLY A 129 30.12 -11.50 -6.68
C GLY A 129 29.76 -10.83 -8.02
N PHE A 130 28.59 -11.09 -8.60
CA PHE A 130 28.09 -10.42 -9.80
C PHE A 130 27.51 -9.04 -9.43
N ASN A 131 28.36 -8.12 -8.98
CA ASN A 131 27.93 -6.86 -8.36
C ASN A 131 28.07 -5.62 -9.27
N LYS A 132 28.62 -5.73 -10.48
CA LYS A 132 28.65 -4.65 -11.48
C LYS A 132 27.34 -4.64 -12.26
N LYS A 133 26.80 -3.43 -12.54
CA LYS A 133 25.45 -3.23 -13.12
C LYS A 133 25.16 -4.16 -14.30
N ASP A 134 26.01 -4.16 -15.33
CA ASP A 134 25.76 -4.91 -16.56
C ASP A 134 25.80 -6.43 -16.35
N ILE A 135 26.75 -6.89 -15.53
CA ILE A 135 26.91 -8.31 -15.18
C ILE A 135 25.74 -8.75 -14.32
N LEU A 136 25.35 -7.94 -13.33
CA LEU A 136 24.22 -8.21 -12.46
C LEU A 136 22.90 -8.33 -13.23
N ILE A 137 22.63 -7.39 -14.15
CA ILE A 137 21.43 -7.45 -14.99
C ILE A 137 21.41 -8.72 -15.84
N LYS A 138 22.55 -9.09 -16.46
CA LYS A 138 22.65 -10.30 -17.27
C LYS A 138 22.35 -11.54 -16.44
N GLU A 139 23.01 -11.71 -15.30
CA GLU A 139 22.86 -12.84 -14.40
C GLU A 139 21.42 -13.01 -13.90
N VAL A 140 20.82 -11.91 -13.44
CA VAL A 140 19.43 -11.92 -12.94
C VAL A 140 18.43 -12.25 -14.04
N ARG A 141 18.65 -11.80 -15.28
CA ARG A 141 17.80 -12.17 -16.43
C ARG A 141 17.86 -13.66 -16.72
N GLU A 142 19.05 -14.24 -16.73
CA GLU A 142 19.23 -15.66 -16.99
C GLU A 142 18.52 -16.51 -15.93
N ASN A 143 18.53 -16.06 -14.68
CA ASN A 143 17.92 -16.77 -13.54
C ASN A 143 16.41 -16.54 -13.38
N THR A 144 15.85 -15.43 -13.91
CA THR A 144 14.43 -15.10 -13.72
C THR A 144 13.60 -15.13 -15.00
N SER A 145 14.22 -15.22 -16.18
CA SER A 145 13.58 -15.11 -17.50
C SER A 145 12.86 -13.76 -17.72
N GLU A 146 13.19 -12.74 -16.93
CA GLU A 146 12.61 -11.40 -17.02
C GLU A 146 13.31 -10.54 -18.08
N SER A 147 12.64 -9.48 -18.56
CA SER A 147 13.25 -8.54 -19.50
C SER A 147 14.34 -7.69 -18.85
N SER A 148 15.37 -7.28 -19.61
CA SER A 148 16.42 -6.37 -19.12
C SER A 148 15.85 -5.10 -18.49
N LYS A 149 14.84 -4.52 -19.13
CA LYS A 149 14.18 -3.32 -18.64
C LYS A 149 13.57 -3.56 -17.26
N ARG A 150 12.79 -4.63 -17.10
CA ARG A 150 12.14 -4.97 -15.83
C ARG A 150 13.15 -5.19 -14.70
N VAL A 151 14.23 -5.94 -14.99
CA VAL A 151 15.31 -6.18 -14.01
C VAL A 151 16.00 -4.87 -13.63
N THR A 152 16.32 -4.01 -14.61
CA THR A 152 16.95 -2.71 -14.36
C THR A 152 16.06 -1.82 -13.50
N ASP A 153 14.77 -1.73 -13.82
CA ASP A 153 13.80 -0.93 -13.07
C ASP A 153 13.74 -1.38 -11.58
N VAL A 154 13.75 -2.69 -11.32
CA VAL A 154 13.75 -3.21 -9.94
C VAL A 154 15.08 -2.94 -9.24
N ILE A 155 16.23 -3.13 -9.92
CA ILE A 155 17.54 -2.85 -9.36
C ILE A 155 17.65 -1.37 -8.95
N GLU A 156 17.24 -0.45 -9.81
CA GLU A 156 17.31 0.99 -9.54
C GLU A 156 16.30 1.42 -8.47
N LYS A 157 15.07 0.92 -8.54
CA LYS A 157 14.01 1.22 -7.58
C LYS A 157 14.34 0.78 -6.15
N ARG A 158 15.12 -0.29 -6.00
CA ARG A 158 15.47 -0.87 -4.69
C ARG A 158 16.87 -0.50 -4.22
N ALA A 159 17.50 0.46 -4.90
CA ALA A 159 18.82 0.97 -4.56
C ALA A 159 18.70 2.19 -3.64
N GLY A 160 19.30 2.11 -2.46
CA GLY A 160 19.28 3.18 -1.47
C GLY A 160 19.81 2.69 -0.13
N ASN A 161 19.53 3.44 0.93
CA ASN A 161 20.05 3.17 2.27
C ASN A 161 18.97 3.01 3.36
N ASP A 162 17.70 3.14 2.99
CA ASP A 162 16.57 3.00 3.91
C ASP A 162 15.74 1.75 3.63
N TYR A 163 15.91 0.74 4.47
CA TYR A 163 15.17 -0.50 4.37
C TYR A 163 13.65 -0.30 4.54
N ALA A 164 13.23 0.73 5.28
CA ALA A 164 11.83 1.05 5.51
C ALA A 164 11.15 1.57 4.22
N GLU A 165 11.88 2.28 3.38
CA GLU A 165 11.41 2.77 2.07
C GLU A 165 11.47 1.70 0.98
N GLY A 166 11.96 0.51 1.32
CA GLY A 166 12.01 -0.62 0.40
C GLY A 166 13.35 -0.85 -0.27
N ASP A 167 14.41 -0.15 0.18
CA ASP A 167 15.76 -0.35 -0.31
C ASP A 167 16.28 -1.72 0.11
N ARG A 168 17.10 -2.32 -0.75
CA ARG A 168 17.65 -3.67 -0.54
C ARG A 168 19.15 -3.74 -0.72
N TRP A 169 19.74 -2.81 -1.45
CA TRP A 169 21.17 -2.73 -1.74
C TRP A 169 21.66 -1.30 -1.86
N LEU A 170 22.93 -1.12 -1.54
CA LEU A 170 23.67 0.12 -1.73
C LEU A 170 24.26 0.16 -3.13
N VAL A 171 24.40 1.36 -3.68
CA VAL A 171 25.12 1.61 -4.93
C VAL A 171 26.34 2.48 -4.65
N LYS A 172 27.50 2.06 -5.08
CA LYS A 172 28.73 2.85 -5.05
C LYS A 172 29.26 3.04 -6.47
N ARG A 173 29.86 4.18 -6.72
CA ARG A 173 30.63 4.38 -7.96
C ARG A 173 31.98 3.69 -7.81
N GLY A 174 32.30 2.82 -8.74
CA GLY A 174 33.61 2.19 -8.89
C GLY A 174 34.43 2.87 -9.97
N ASP A 175 35.54 2.25 -10.34
CA ASP A 175 36.39 2.72 -11.43
C ASP A 175 35.66 2.76 -12.77
N ASN A 176 36.07 3.69 -13.63
CA ASN A 176 35.45 3.92 -14.94
C ASN A 176 33.95 4.21 -14.89
N ASN A 177 33.50 4.93 -13.86
CA ASN A 177 32.11 5.32 -13.65
C ASN A 177 31.14 4.12 -13.58
N SER A 178 31.62 2.92 -13.24
CA SER A 178 30.80 1.73 -13.04
C SER A 178 29.97 1.83 -11.76
N HIS A 179 28.76 1.26 -11.76
CA HIS A 179 27.95 1.11 -10.57
C HIS A 179 28.20 -0.26 -9.95
N ILE A 180 28.58 -0.28 -8.67
CA ILE A 180 28.81 -1.50 -7.88
C ILE A 180 27.73 -1.59 -6.82
N PHE A 181 27.04 -2.73 -6.78
CA PHE A 181 25.97 -3.00 -5.84
C PHE A 181 26.48 -3.86 -4.67
N SER A 182 25.98 -3.54 -3.47
CA SER A 182 26.26 -4.34 -2.26
C SER A 182 24.99 -4.45 -1.43
N ILE A 183 24.80 -5.58 -0.77
CA ILE A 183 23.62 -5.80 0.08
C ILE A 183 23.63 -4.78 1.23
N LEU A 184 22.45 -4.25 1.57
CA LEU A 184 22.29 -3.42 2.76
C LEU A 184 22.74 -4.18 4.02
N PRO A 185 23.56 -3.57 4.87
CA PRO A 185 24.09 -4.24 6.06
C PRO A 185 22.99 -4.58 7.06
N GLN A 186 23.20 -5.66 7.82
CA GLN A 186 22.23 -6.21 8.79
C GLN A 186 21.73 -5.16 9.81
N ASN A 187 22.54 -4.18 10.14
CA ASN A 187 22.16 -3.10 11.06
C ASN A 187 21.05 -2.18 10.51
N ALA A 188 20.92 -2.04 9.19
CA ALA A 188 19.83 -1.30 8.57
C ALA A 188 18.51 -2.04 8.73
N PHE A 189 18.51 -3.38 8.56
CA PHE A 189 17.36 -4.24 8.82
C PHE A 189 16.95 -4.22 10.29
N ASN A 190 17.91 -4.33 11.21
CA ASN A 190 17.65 -4.31 12.65
C ASN A 190 17.07 -2.96 13.11
N ARG A 191 17.55 -1.84 12.57
CA ARG A 191 16.97 -0.51 12.83
C ARG A 191 15.51 -0.44 12.37
N TYR A 192 15.20 -0.96 11.20
CA TYR A 192 13.84 -1.03 10.68
C TYR A 192 12.92 -1.86 11.60
N GLN A 193 13.37 -3.04 12.03
CA GLN A 193 12.60 -3.88 12.96
C GLN A 193 12.33 -3.16 14.29
N MET A 194 13.33 -2.50 14.84
CA MET A 194 13.20 -1.73 16.10
C MET A 194 12.23 -0.54 15.97
N GLN A 195 12.24 0.16 14.86
CA GLN A 195 11.27 1.24 14.58
C GLN A 195 9.85 0.70 14.49
N LYS A 196 9.66 -0.42 13.78
CA LYS A 196 8.36 -1.08 13.65
C LYS A 196 7.78 -1.56 14.99
N PHE A 197 8.63 -1.98 15.93
CA PHE A 197 8.22 -2.33 17.30
C PHE A 197 7.84 -1.10 18.13
N ARG A 198 8.52 0.05 17.92
CA ARG A 198 8.24 1.30 18.65
C ARG A 198 6.95 1.98 18.17
N SER A 199 6.61 1.88 16.89
CA SER A 199 5.38 2.47 16.33
C SER A 199 4.10 1.70 16.67
N LYS A 200 4.24 0.49 17.27
CA LYS A 200 3.12 -0.36 17.71
C LYS A 200 2.78 -0.22 19.20
N ARG A 201 3.48 0.62 19.94
CA ARG A 201 3.17 1.03 21.31
C ARG A 201 2.55 2.41 21.34
#